data_ff15e6ed49a236a969c4eb905fd64391
#
_entry.id   ff15e6ed49a236a969c4eb905fd64391
#
_cell.length_a   1.000
_cell.length_b   1.000
_cell.length_c   1.000
_cell.angle_alpha   90.00
_cell.angle_beta   90.00
_cell.angle_gamma   90.00
#
_symmetry.space_group_name_H-M   'P 1'
#
loop_
_entity.id
_entity.type
_entity.pdbx_description
1 polymer ?
#
loop_
_entity_poly.entity_id
_entity_poly.type
_entity_poly.pdbx_seq_one_letter_code
_entity_poly.pdbx_strand_id
1 'polypeptide(L)'
;MIGPHNNGLAAIAEQAIQQRRERLLAQSQRAASLGIPVKRRGDAPKTYAVPTARKKVIPALPPASVAPFTPEPTWAMEQYEHALKIMQDMTLVMERSPDAFRTMDEEALRQHFLVQLNGQFEGKATGETFNMSGKTDILLREGERNVFIAECKFWKGPKAFGDAIDQLLSYATWRDGKTVILVFNRGTETSTVRAGVDSSAKSHGNFKRQVIWPHESGFRYVFHANSDTNCELIVTVLVFHVPK
;
A
#
# COMPACT_ATOMS: atom_id res chain seq x y z
N MET A 1 -17.01 20.15 10.02
CA MET A 1 -18.49 20.15 9.89
C MET A 1 -18.88 19.24 8.71
N ILE A 2 -19.03 17.91 8.94
CA ILE A 2 -19.45 16.91 7.93
C ILE A 2 -20.77 16.21 8.35
N GLY A 3 -21.45 16.71 9.38
CA GLY A 3 -22.60 16.06 10.00
C GLY A 3 -23.95 16.07 9.23
N PRO A 4 -24.33 17.08 8.41
CA PRO A 4 -25.66 17.10 7.80
C PRO A 4 -25.84 16.23 6.57
N HIS A 5 -24.73 15.94 5.81
CA HIS A 5 -24.83 15.19 4.56
C HIS A 5 -25.04 13.67 4.74
N ASN A 6 -24.57 13.09 5.84
CA ASN A 6 -24.72 11.65 6.08
C ASN A 6 -26.13 11.23 6.52
N ASN A 7 -26.90 12.13 7.14
CA ASN A 7 -28.24 11.80 7.62
C ASN A 7 -29.27 11.64 6.49
N GLY A 8 -28.98 12.16 5.29
CA GLY A 8 -29.85 12.01 4.12
C GLY A 8 -29.56 10.78 3.24
N LEU A 9 -28.36 10.22 3.34
CA LEU A 9 -27.92 9.13 2.45
C LEU A 9 -28.70 7.83 2.67
N ALA A 10 -29.05 7.51 3.92
CA ALA A 10 -29.86 6.33 4.23
C ALA A 10 -31.27 6.44 3.62
N ALA A 11 -31.90 7.59 3.76
CA ALA A 11 -33.22 7.84 3.19
C ALA A 11 -33.21 7.81 1.65
N ILE A 12 -32.19 8.37 1.01
CA ILE A 12 -32.00 8.34 -0.44
C ILE A 12 -31.78 6.90 -0.94
N ALA A 13 -30.98 6.11 -0.21
CA ALA A 13 -30.75 4.72 -0.54
C ALA A 13 -32.02 3.87 -0.41
N GLU A 14 -32.78 4.05 0.67
CA GLU A 14 -34.07 3.39 0.88
C GLU A 14 -35.07 3.75 -0.23
N GLN A 15 -35.17 5.03 -0.57
CA GLN A 15 -36.03 5.48 -1.65
C GLN A 15 -35.65 4.89 -3.00
N ALA A 16 -34.35 4.81 -3.32
CA ALA A 16 -33.86 4.20 -4.56
C ALA A 16 -34.15 2.68 -4.61
N ILE A 17 -34.02 1.99 -3.48
CA ILE A 17 -34.35 0.56 -3.36
C ILE A 17 -35.84 0.35 -3.56
N GLN A 18 -36.67 1.16 -2.94
CA GLN A 18 -38.12 1.07 -3.03
C GLN A 18 -38.60 1.33 -4.47
N GLN A 19 -38.10 2.36 -5.13
CA GLN A 19 -38.41 2.65 -6.53
C GLN A 19 -37.98 1.53 -7.47
N ARG A 20 -36.84 0.87 -7.21
CA ARG A 20 -36.39 -0.29 -7.98
C ARG A 20 -37.30 -1.48 -7.77
N ARG A 21 -37.75 -1.74 -6.55
CA ARG A 21 -38.66 -2.81 -6.18
C ARG A 21 -40.01 -2.63 -6.87
N GLU A 22 -40.55 -1.42 -6.88
CA GLU A 22 -41.81 -1.10 -7.55
C GLU A 22 -41.73 -1.31 -9.07
N ARG A 23 -40.64 -0.88 -9.71
CA ARG A 23 -40.38 -1.12 -11.13
C ARG A 23 -40.32 -2.61 -11.47
N LEU A 24 -39.67 -3.42 -10.67
CA LEU A 24 -39.57 -4.87 -10.88
C LEU A 24 -40.94 -5.56 -10.70
N LEU A 25 -41.70 -5.12 -9.69
CA LEU A 25 -43.08 -5.64 -9.51
C LEU A 25 -43.98 -5.27 -10.68
N ALA A 26 -43.93 -4.05 -11.17
CA ALA A 26 -44.70 -3.60 -12.33
C ALA A 26 -44.32 -4.36 -13.60
N GLN A 27 -43.02 -4.64 -13.82
CA GLN A 27 -42.57 -5.47 -14.94
C GLN A 27 -43.06 -6.91 -14.83
N SER A 28 -43.02 -7.49 -13.63
CA SER A 28 -43.54 -8.85 -13.38
C SER A 28 -45.03 -8.93 -13.61
N GLN A 29 -45.80 -7.93 -13.17
CA GLN A 29 -47.26 -7.87 -13.40
C GLN A 29 -47.60 -7.71 -14.88
N ARG A 30 -46.85 -6.89 -15.64
CA ARG A 30 -47.05 -6.76 -17.10
C ARG A 30 -46.74 -8.06 -17.82
N ALA A 31 -45.67 -8.78 -17.48
CA ALA A 31 -45.35 -10.07 -18.03
C ALA A 31 -46.46 -11.10 -17.73
N ALA A 32 -46.99 -11.10 -16.51
CA ALA A 32 -48.10 -11.96 -16.12
C ALA A 32 -49.40 -11.64 -16.87
N SER A 33 -49.72 -10.35 -17.11
CA SER A 33 -50.89 -9.94 -17.87
C SER A 33 -50.85 -10.33 -19.36
N LEU A 34 -49.63 -10.53 -19.87
CA LEU A 34 -49.40 -11.00 -21.25
C LEU A 34 -49.34 -12.54 -21.37
N GLY A 35 -49.61 -13.27 -20.29
CA GLY A 35 -49.58 -14.73 -20.26
C GLY A 35 -48.15 -15.32 -20.40
N ILE A 36 -47.12 -14.50 -20.24
CA ILE A 36 -45.72 -14.93 -20.34
C ILE A 36 -45.29 -15.55 -19.00
N PRO A 37 -45.01 -16.85 -18.92
CA PRO A 37 -44.59 -17.47 -17.67
C PRO A 37 -43.19 -16.97 -17.29
N VAL A 38 -43.10 -16.16 -16.23
CA VAL A 38 -41.81 -15.73 -15.67
C VAL A 38 -41.23 -16.87 -14.85
N LYS A 39 -40.31 -17.63 -15.44
CA LYS A 39 -39.61 -18.71 -14.76
C LYS A 39 -38.32 -18.15 -14.14
N ARG A 40 -38.16 -18.35 -12.86
CA ARG A 40 -36.90 -17.97 -12.18
C ARG A 40 -35.77 -18.83 -12.72
N ARG A 41 -34.77 -18.23 -13.32
CA ARG A 41 -33.62 -18.96 -13.85
C ARG A 41 -32.83 -19.51 -12.68
N GLY A 42 -32.72 -20.83 -12.55
CA GLY A 42 -32.10 -21.50 -11.41
C GLY A 42 -30.58 -21.25 -11.32
N ASP A 43 -29.98 -20.86 -12.44
CA ASP A 43 -28.55 -20.55 -12.61
C ASP A 43 -28.27 -19.05 -12.62
N ALA A 44 -29.29 -18.20 -12.44
CA ALA A 44 -29.04 -16.76 -12.28
C ALA A 44 -28.21 -16.51 -11.03
N PRO A 45 -27.10 -15.80 -11.13
CA PRO A 45 -26.31 -15.47 -9.95
C PRO A 45 -27.21 -14.79 -8.91
N LYS A 46 -27.28 -15.40 -7.73
CA LYS A 46 -28.03 -14.87 -6.60
C LYS A 46 -27.38 -13.55 -6.20
N THR A 47 -27.87 -12.47 -6.76
CA THR A 47 -27.44 -11.09 -6.43
C THR A 47 -25.96 -10.82 -6.69
N TYR A 48 -25.69 -9.67 -7.20
CA TYR A 48 -24.37 -9.07 -7.22
C TYR A 48 -23.78 -9.22 -5.83
N ALA A 49 -22.73 -10.04 -5.70
CA ALA A 49 -21.96 -10.07 -4.47
C ALA A 49 -21.35 -8.68 -4.33
N VAL A 50 -22.01 -7.84 -3.54
CA VAL A 50 -21.41 -6.58 -3.15
C VAL A 50 -20.11 -6.98 -2.47
N PRO A 51 -18.95 -6.62 -3.03
CA PRO A 51 -17.70 -6.88 -2.35
C PRO A 51 -17.85 -6.25 -0.97
N THR A 52 -17.69 -7.06 0.06
CA THR A 52 -17.68 -6.58 1.44
C THR A 52 -16.77 -5.36 1.49
N ALA A 53 -17.32 -4.20 1.82
CA ALA A 53 -16.53 -2.99 1.95
C ALA A 53 -15.34 -3.33 2.82
N ARG A 54 -14.13 -3.31 2.26
CA ARG A 54 -12.92 -3.62 3.01
C ARG A 54 -12.87 -2.63 4.15
N LYS A 55 -12.86 -3.15 5.39
CA LYS A 55 -12.74 -2.31 6.56
C LYS A 55 -11.45 -1.51 6.43
N LYS A 56 -11.57 -0.17 6.41
CA LYS A 56 -10.40 0.70 6.41
C LYS A 56 -9.59 0.42 7.65
N VAL A 57 -8.30 0.14 7.46
CA VAL A 57 -7.39 -0.07 8.59
C VAL A 57 -7.03 1.28 9.14
N ILE A 58 -7.38 1.53 10.39
CA ILE A 58 -6.91 2.70 11.13
C ILE A 58 -5.65 2.24 11.86
N PRO A 59 -4.46 2.78 11.57
CA PRO A 59 -3.27 2.47 12.34
C PRO A 59 -3.50 2.81 13.80
N ALA A 60 -3.47 1.81 14.68
CA ALA A 60 -3.60 2.03 16.11
C ALA A 60 -2.24 2.48 16.67
N LEU A 61 -2.24 3.53 17.49
CA LEU A 61 -1.07 3.84 18.30
C LEU A 61 -0.80 2.66 19.25
N PRO A 62 0.48 2.24 19.41
CA PRO A 62 0.81 1.24 20.41
C PRO A 62 0.33 1.72 21.79
N PRO A 63 -0.16 0.81 22.66
CA PRO A 63 -0.57 1.16 24.01
C PRO A 63 0.62 1.79 24.75
N ALA A 64 0.32 2.78 25.61
CA ALA A 64 1.35 3.38 26.45
C ALA A 64 2.03 2.31 27.30
N SER A 65 3.34 2.14 27.13
CA SER A 65 4.12 1.19 27.92
C SER A 65 4.45 1.78 29.28
N VAL A 66 4.28 0.98 30.32
CA VAL A 66 4.78 1.28 31.69
C VAL A 66 6.19 0.75 31.93
N ALA A 67 6.80 0.10 30.92
CA ALA A 67 8.17 -0.34 30.93
C ALA A 67 9.16 0.84 30.80
N PRO A 68 10.43 0.71 31.23
CA PRO A 68 11.45 1.71 30.92
C PRO A 68 11.46 2.02 29.43
N PHE A 69 11.63 3.29 29.08
CA PHE A 69 11.56 3.80 27.70
C PHE A 69 12.40 2.94 26.75
N THR A 70 11.77 2.05 26.06
CA THR A 70 12.27 1.44 24.83
C THR A 70 11.55 2.15 23.69
N PRO A 71 12.27 2.64 22.66
CA PRO A 71 11.61 3.21 21.49
C PRO A 71 10.64 2.15 20.91
N GLU A 72 9.36 2.30 21.20
CA GLU A 72 8.37 1.38 20.63
C GLU A 72 8.26 1.65 19.12
N PRO A 73 8.17 0.59 18.30
CA PRO A 73 7.89 0.77 16.88
C PRO A 73 6.59 1.55 16.76
N THR A 74 6.63 2.64 16.03
CA THR A 74 5.50 3.55 15.83
C THR A 74 4.31 2.88 15.14
N TRP A 75 4.52 1.72 14.53
CA TRP A 75 3.50 0.93 13.83
C TRP A 75 3.59 -0.55 14.20
N ALA A 76 2.46 -1.20 14.46
CA ALA A 76 2.46 -2.65 14.70
C ALA A 76 3.00 -3.39 13.46
N MET A 77 3.68 -4.51 13.67
CA MET A 77 4.23 -5.30 12.57
C MET A 77 3.14 -5.76 11.59
N GLU A 78 1.96 -6.11 12.11
CA GLU A 78 0.81 -6.52 11.29
C GLU A 78 0.37 -5.43 10.30
N GLN A 79 0.34 -4.17 10.72
CA GLN A 79 -0.03 -3.05 9.86
C GLN A 79 1.05 -2.77 8.81
N TYR A 80 2.31 -2.92 9.18
CA TYR A 80 3.43 -2.84 8.24
C TYR A 80 3.36 -3.93 7.17
N GLU A 81 3.14 -5.19 7.58
CA GLU A 81 2.95 -6.30 6.63
C GLU A 81 1.72 -6.10 5.74
N HIS A 82 0.66 -5.51 6.28
CA HIS A 82 -0.53 -5.17 5.48
C HIS A 82 -0.21 -4.13 4.39
N ALA A 83 0.55 -3.08 4.72
CA ALA A 83 1.00 -2.10 3.72
C ALA A 83 1.89 -2.74 2.64
N LEU A 84 2.83 -3.61 3.05
CA LEU A 84 3.67 -4.37 2.11
C LEU A 84 2.83 -5.26 1.20
N LYS A 85 1.81 -5.93 1.75
CA LYS A 85 0.89 -6.77 0.97
C LYS A 85 0.13 -5.98 -0.08
N ILE A 86 -0.35 -4.78 0.26
CA ILE A 86 -1.00 -3.89 -0.72
C ILE A 86 -0.05 -3.56 -1.87
N MET A 87 1.22 -3.24 -1.55
CA MET A 87 2.22 -2.93 -2.57
C MET A 87 2.53 -4.13 -3.46
N GLN A 88 2.65 -5.34 -2.89
CA GLN A 88 2.86 -6.57 -3.64
C GLN A 88 1.67 -6.91 -4.56
N ASP A 89 0.44 -6.80 -4.05
CA ASP A 89 -0.77 -7.04 -4.84
C ASP A 89 -0.87 -6.05 -6.02
N MET A 90 -0.49 -4.79 -5.79
CA MET A 90 -0.45 -3.78 -6.84
C MET A 90 0.57 -4.13 -7.93
N THR A 91 1.71 -4.69 -7.55
CA THR A 91 2.74 -5.13 -8.49
C THR A 91 2.25 -6.24 -9.39
N LEU A 92 1.51 -7.22 -8.85
CA LEU A 92 0.91 -8.28 -9.66
C LEU A 92 -0.05 -7.72 -10.72
N VAL A 93 -0.73 -6.61 -10.42
CA VAL A 93 -1.58 -5.91 -11.39
C VAL A 93 -0.71 -5.29 -12.49
N MET A 94 0.39 -4.64 -12.13
CA MET A 94 1.33 -4.02 -13.09
C MET A 94 1.95 -5.07 -14.03
N GLU A 95 2.37 -6.20 -13.49
CA GLU A 95 2.95 -7.30 -14.27
C GLU A 95 1.96 -7.95 -15.23
N ARG A 96 0.68 -8.04 -14.85
CA ARG A 96 -0.38 -8.61 -15.67
C ARG A 96 -0.96 -7.63 -16.70
N SER A 97 -0.72 -6.34 -16.54
CA SER A 97 -1.24 -5.29 -17.43
C SER A 97 -0.11 -4.39 -17.94
N PRO A 98 0.90 -4.95 -18.61
CA PRO A 98 2.14 -4.24 -18.97
C PRO A 98 1.90 -2.98 -19.80
N ASP A 99 0.94 -3.01 -20.73
CA ASP A 99 0.64 -1.89 -21.60
C ASP A 99 0.20 -0.63 -20.86
N ALA A 100 -0.44 -0.79 -19.71
CA ALA A 100 -0.89 0.33 -18.89
C ALA A 100 0.26 1.03 -18.14
N PHE A 101 1.37 0.32 -17.89
CA PHE A 101 2.44 0.79 -16.98
C PHE A 101 3.78 1.02 -17.67
N ARG A 102 3.97 0.55 -18.92
CA ARG A 102 5.26 0.60 -19.62
C ARG A 102 5.83 2.01 -19.81
N THR A 103 4.97 3.01 -20.02
CA THR A 103 5.37 4.40 -20.28
C THR A 103 5.43 5.26 -19.02
N MET A 104 5.03 4.73 -17.87
CA MET A 104 4.99 5.49 -16.63
C MET A 104 6.40 5.71 -16.08
N ASP A 105 6.65 6.92 -15.64
CA ASP A 105 7.85 7.27 -14.88
C ASP A 105 7.70 6.87 -13.39
N GLU A 106 8.71 7.19 -12.59
CA GLU A 106 8.77 6.89 -11.16
C GLU A 106 7.63 7.58 -10.40
N GLU A 107 7.31 8.81 -10.77
CA GLU A 107 6.25 9.58 -10.13
C GLU A 107 4.86 9.00 -10.44
N ALA A 108 4.58 8.67 -11.69
CA ALA A 108 3.32 8.06 -12.09
C ALA A 108 3.11 6.70 -11.41
N LEU A 109 4.14 5.85 -11.33
CA LEU A 109 4.08 4.58 -10.60
C LEU A 109 3.81 4.81 -9.11
N ARG A 110 4.49 5.76 -8.48
CA ARG A 110 4.27 6.14 -7.09
C ARG A 110 2.82 6.53 -6.82
N GLN A 111 2.19 7.30 -7.71
CA GLN A 111 0.79 7.71 -7.56
C GLN A 111 -0.17 6.51 -7.50
N HIS A 112 0.08 5.44 -8.24
CA HIS A 112 -0.73 4.22 -8.16
C HIS A 112 -0.66 3.57 -6.76
N PHE A 113 0.52 3.52 -6.14
CA PHE A 113 0.67 3.03 -4.77
C PHE A 113 -0.04 3.94 -3.77
N LEU A 114 0.05 5.26 -3.93
CA LEU A 114 -0.64 6.23 -3.07
C LEU A 114 -2.16 6.07 -3.13
N VAL A 115 -2.74 5.86 -4.32
CA VAL A 115 -4.18 5.63 -4.48
C VAL A 115 -4.62 4.40 -3.70
N GLN A 116 -3.88 3.30 -3.81
CA GLN A 116 -4.21 2.05 -3.11
C GLN A 116 -4.04 2.17 -1.59
N LEU A 117 -2.96 2.77 -1.14
CA LEU A 117 -2.71 2.99 0.29
C LEU A 117 -3.78 3.91 0.88
N ASN A 118 -4.15 4.99 0.21
CA ASN A 118 -5.20 5.89 0.67
C ASN A 118 -6.57 5.21 0.73
N GLY A 119 -6.84 4.27 -0.16
CA GLY A 119 -8.06 3.46 -0.10
C GLY A 119 -8.15 2.57 1.13
N GLN A 120 -7.02 2.20 1.73
CA GLN A 120 -6.94 1.31 2.90
C GLN A 120 -6.68 2.09 4.21
N PHE A 121 -5.94 3.20 4.16
CA PHE A 121 -5.49 3.96 5.33
C PHE A 121 -6.19 5.34 5.45
N GLU A 122 -7.42 5.45 4.99
CA GLU A 122 -8.29 6.63 5.17
C GLU A 122 -7.72 7.95 4.66
N GLY A 123 -6.96 7.92 3.58
CA GLY A 123 -6.38 9.13 3.00
C GLY A 123 -5.15 9.65 3.74
N LYS A 124 -4.53 8.85 4.60
CA LYS A 124 -3.33 9.23 5.38
C LYS A 124 -2.02 9.08 4.61
N ALA A 125 -2.04 8.49 3.41
CA ALA A 125 -0.86 8.38 2.57
C ALA A 125 -0.67 9.66 1.75
N THR A 126 0.52 10.22 1.82
CA THR A 126 0.92 11.41 1.06
C THR A 126 2.20 11.14 0.27
N GLY A 127 2.32 11.77 -0.90
CA GLY A 127 3.53 11.75 -1.71
C GLY A 127 4.32 13.04 -1.56
N GLU A 128 5.60 12.99 -1.91
CA GLU A 128 6.52 14.15 -1.94
C GLU A 128 6.45 15.04 -0.68
N THR A 129 6.25 14.44 0.47
CA THR A 129 6.14 15.18 1.72
C THR A 129 7.53 15.56 2.21
N PHE A 130 7.71 16.83 2.54
CA PHE A 130 8.95 17.30 3.16
C PHE A 130 9.11 16.70 4.54
N ASN A 131 10.26 16.05 4.76
CA ASN A 131 10.73 15.61 6.06
C ASN A 131 12.00 16.37 6.42
N MET A 132 12.60 16.13 7.61
CA MET A 132 13.71 16.91 8.14
C MET A 132 14.90 17.11 7.18
N SER A 133 15.12 16.21 6.23
CA SER A 133 16.26 16.24 5.32
C SER A 133 15.92 16.20 3.83
N GLY A 134 14.62 16.30 3.46
CA GLY A 134 14.23 16.26 2.05
C GLY A 134 12.79 15.80 1.83
N LYS A 135 12.49 15.31 0.63
CA LYS A 135 11.18 14.78 0.25
C LYS A 135 11.18 13.25 0.29
N THR A 136 10.21 12.67 0.95
CA THR A 136 9.90 11.23 0.89
C THR A 136 8.91 10.95 -0.23
N ASP A 137 9.08 9.83 -0.92
CA ASP A 137 8.18 9.47 -2.02
C ASP A 137 6.79 9.06 -1.54
N ILE A 138 6.72 8.24 -0.49
CA ILE A 138 5.45 7.84 0.13
C ILE A 138 5.60 7.94 1.64
N LEU A 139 4.65 8.62 2.27
CA LEU A 139 4.61 8.81 3.71
C LEU A 139 3.21 8.53 4.23
N LEU A 140 3.11 7.63 5.22
CA LEU A 140 1.90 7.47 6.02
C LEU A 140 2.11 8.12 7.38
N ARG A 141 1.16 8.96 7.79
CA ARG A 141 1.18 9.64 9.08
C ARG A 141 -0.02 9.26 9.94
N GLU A 142 0.20 9.24 11.23
CA GLU A 142 -0.84 9.20 12.24
C GLU A 142 -0.59 10.28 13.29
N GLY A 143 -1.43 11.31 13.29
CA GLY A 143 -1.17 12.53 14.04
C GLY A 143 0.11 13.20 13.56
N GLU A 144 1.00 13.51 14.49
CA GLU A 144 2.31 14.14 14.24
C GLU A 144 3.43 13.13 13.93
N ARG A 145 3.13 11.82 13.84
CA ARG A 145 4.13 10.78 13.69
C ARG A 145 4.12 10.16 12.30
N ASN A 146 5.30 9.97 11.73
CA ASN A 146 5.46 9.12 10.56
C ASN A 146 5.33 7.66 11.00
N VAL A 147 4.40 6.92 10.43
CA VAL A 147 4.21 5.50 10.75
C VAL A 147 4.80 4.58 9.69
N PHE A 148 5.02 5.10 8.48
CA PHE A 148 5.58 4.36 7.37
C PHE A 148 6.21 5.30 6.35
N ILE A 149 7.41 4.97 5.89
CA ILE A 149 8.16 5.71 4.88
C ILE A 149 8.54 4.75 3.77
N ALA A 150 8.28 5.12 2.52
CA ALA A 150 8.77 4.37 1.37
C ALA A 150 9.47 5.27 0.35
N GLU A 151 10.53 4.73 -0.25
CA GLU A 151 11.29 5.32 -1.35
C GLU A 151 11.06 4.51 -2.61
N CYS A 152 10.81 5.16 -3.74
CA CYS A 152 10.55 4.55 -5.04
C CYS A 152 11.71 4.83 -5.98
N LYS A 153 12.31 3.79 -6.57
CA LYS A 153 13.44 3.98 -7.50
C LYS A 153 13.40 3.00 -8.67
N PHE A 154 13.64 3.50 -9.87
CA PHE A 154 14.04 2.61 -10.95
C PHE A 154 15.44 2.06 -10.70
N TRP A 155 15.62 0.78 -10.97
CA TRP A 155 16.92 0.15 -10.92
C TRP A 155 17.88 0.77 -11.93
N LYS A 156 18.96 1.36 -11.46
CA LYS A 156 20.05 1.95 -12.24
C LYS A 156 21.42 1.38 -11.85
N GLY A 157 21.42 0.23 -11.17
CA GLY A 157 22.64 -0.45 -10.71
C GLY A 157 22.88 -0.33 -9.20
N PRO A 158 23.90 -1.07 -8.70
CA PRO A 158 24.18 -1.18 -7.28
C PRO A 158 24.46 0.16 -6.59
N LYS A 159 25.19 1.07 -7.24
CA LYS A 159 25.51 2.39 -6.68
C LYS A 159 24.25 3.22 -6.43
N ALA A 160 23.38 3.34 -7.46
CA ALA A 160 22.14 4.10 -7.35
C ALA A 160 21.20 3.53 -6.27
N PHE A 161 21.24 2.23 -6.05
CA PHE A 161 20.50 1.61 -4.96
C PHE A 161 21.10 1.94 -3.58
N GLY A 162 22.42 1.98 -3.45
CA GLY A 162 23.09 2.48 -2.24
C GLY A 162 22.70 3.92 -1.92
N ASP A 163 22.69 4.79 -2.93
CA ASP A 163 22.25 6.19 -2.79
C ASP A 163 20.78 6.28 -2.31
N ALA A 164 19.92 5.34 -2.75
CA ALA A 164 18.53 5.27 -2.30
C ALA A 164 18.41 4.83 -0.83
N ILE A 165 19.29 3.94 -0.35
CA ILE A 165 19.37 3.60 1.07
C ILE A 165 19.81 4.84 1.87
N ASP A 166 20.85 5.55 1.45
CA ASP A 166 21.30 6.77 2.10
C ASP A 166 20.18 7.80 2.17
N GLN A 167 19.46 8.00 1.09
CA GLN A 167 18.32 8.89 1.01
C GLN A 167 17.24 8.51 2.03
N LEU A 168 16.82 7.23 2.06
CA LEU A 168 15.83 6.73 3.00
C LEU A 168 16.27 6.94 4.46
N LEU A 169 17.52 6.60 4.79
CA LEU A 169 18.08 6.75 6.12
C LEU A 169 18.23 8.23 6.55
N SER A 170 18.36 9.15 5.60
CA SER A 170 18.39 10.59 5.88
C SER A 170 17.02 11.15 6.30
N TYR A 171 15.94 10.53 5.85
CA TYR A 171 14.56 10.93 6.18
C TYR A 171 14.05 10.29 7.45
N ALA A 172 14.53 9.10 7.76
CA ALA A 172 14.11 8.35 8.92
C ALA A 172 14.65 8.98 10.21
N THR A 173 13.76 9.22 11.14
CA THR A 173 14.13 9.64 12.49
C THR A 173 14.28 8.40 13.38
N TRP A 174 14.80 8.58 14.59
CA TRP A 174 14.92 7.51 15.59
C TRP A 174 13.57 6.87 15.96
N ARG A 175 12.44 7.50 15.58
CA ARG A 175 11.08 7.00 15.80
C ARG A 175 10.53 6.20 14.63
N ASP A 176 11.16 6.25 13.46
CA ASP A 176 10.67 5.66 12.22
C ASP A 176 11.28 4.25 12.06
N GLY A 177 10.75 3.28 12.79
CA GLY A 177 11.34 1.93 12.86
C GLY A 177 11.10 1.04 11.63
N LYS A 178 10.21 1.40 10.68
CA LYS A 178 9.78 0.55 9.57
C LYS A 178 9.67 1.32 8.27
N THR A 179 10.47 0.91 7.29
CA THR A 179 10.62 1.61 6.02
C THR A 179 10.65 0.63 4.84
N VAL A 180 10.44 1.14 3.63
CA VAL A 180 10.43 0.34 2.40
C VAL A 180 11.20 1.03 1.29
N ILE A 181 11.87 0.24 0.44
CA ILE A 181 12.36 0.69 -0.87
C ILE A 181 11.65 -0.13 -1.94
N LEU A 182 10.96 0.56 -2.85
CA LEU A 182 10.34 -0.02 -4.03
C LEU A 182 11.31 0.12 -5.19
N VAL A 183 11.84 -1.00 -5.68
CA VAL A 183 12.77 -1.05 -6.81
C VAL A 183 12.01 -1.47 -8.06
N PHE A 184 11.82 -0.55 -8.99
CA PHE A 184 11.22 -0.82 -10.29
C PHE A 184 12.29 -1.28 -11.27
N ASN A 185 12.19 -2.53 -11.71
CA ASN A 185 13.08 -3.08 -12.72
C ASN A 185 12.47 -2.96 -14.11
N ARG A 186 13.18 -2.30 -15.03
CA ARG A 186 12.76 -2.16 -16.42
C ARG A 186 13.91 -2.55 -17.35
N GLY A 187 13.86 -3.78 -17.86
CA GLY A 187 14.75 -4.25 -18.90
C GLY A 187 16.08 -4.86 -18.43
N THR A 188 16.29 -5.06 -17.14
CA THR A 188 17.36 -5.88 -16.59
C THR A 188 16.79 -7.23 -16.14
N GLU A 189 17.59 -8.30 -16.20
CA GLU A 189 17.16 -9.58 -15.63
C GLU A 189 16.88 -9.45 -14.14
N THR A 190 15.71 -9.91 -13.69
CA THR A 190 15.28 -9.78 -12.29
C THR A 190 16.26 -10.46 -11.32
N SER A 191 16.86 -11.58 -11.70
CA SER A 191 17.90 -12.26 -10.91
C SER A 191 19.13 -11.38 -10.69
N THR A 192 19.58 -10.68 -11.73
CA THR A 192 20.71 -9.74 -11.66
C THR A 192 20.38 -8.55 -10.75
N VAL A 193 19.16 -7.99 -10.87
CA VAL A 193 18.70 -6.91 -9.99
C VAL A 193 18.66 -7.37 -8.54
N ARG A 194 18.08 -8.53 -8.27
CA ARG A 194 18.00 -9.10 -6.92
C ARG A 194 19.38 -9.32 -6.29
N ALA A 195 20.32 -9.89 -7.06
CA ALA A 195 21.69 -10.07 -6.58
C ALA A 195 22.38 -8.73 -6.30
N GLY A 196 22.18 -7.74 -7.16
CA GLY A 196 22.71 -6.39 -6.97
C GLY A 196 22.13 -5.68 -5.75
N VAL A 197 20.82 -5.80 -5.51
CA VAL A 197 20.13 -5.29 -4.31
C VAL A 197 20.72 -5.93 -3.06
N ASP A 198 20.82 -7.26 -3.00
CA ASP A 198 21.31 -7.98 -1.83
C ASP A 198 22.77 -7.61 -1.52
N SER A 199 23.62 -7.61 -2.54
CA SER A 199 25.02 -7.23 -2.39
C SER A 199 25.20 -5.80 -1.91
N SER A 200 24.47 -4.83 -2.51
CA SER A 200 24.55 -3.42 -2.11
C SER A 200 24.04 -3.18 -0.70
N ALA A 201 22.91 -3.80 -0.32
CA ALA A 201 22.37 -3.68 1.02
C ALA A 201 23.37 -4.19 2.08
N LYS A 202 23.99 -5.36 1.82
CA LYS A 202 24.96 -5.97 2.75
C LYS A 202 26.29 -5.23 2.85
N SER A 203 26.68 -4.53 1.79
CA SER A 203 27.91 -3.73 1.77
C SER A 203 27.74 -2.30 2.30
N HIS A 204 26.50 -1.90 2.57
CA HIS A 204 26.20 -0.55 3.03
C HIS A 204 26.73 -0.30 4.47
N GLY A 205 27.28 0.87 4.73
CA GLY A 205 27.90 1.20 6.02
C GLY A 205 26.98 1.07 7.23
N ASN A 206 25.67 1.30 7.05
CA ASN A 206 24.67 1.20 8.12
C ASN A 206 24.05 -0.20 8.23
N PHE A 207 24.46 -1.17 7.41
CA PHE A 207 23.90 -2.52 7.46
C PHE A 207 24.24 -3.22 8.79
N LYS A 208 23.23 -3.84 9.41
CA LYS A 208 23.44 -4.67 10.64
C LYS A 208 23.22 -6.15 10.36
N ARG A 209 22.08 -6.51 9.78
CA ARG A 209 21.75 -7.91 9.51
C ARG A 209 20.61 -8.05 8.51
N GLN A 210 20.53 -9.21 7.88
CA GLN A 210 19.37 -9.64 7.10
C GLN A 210 18.40 -10.38 8.01
N VAL A 211 17.11 -10.18 7.78
CA VAL A 211 16.01 -10.88 8.46
C VAL A 211 15.32 -11.80 7.47
N ILE A 212 14.97 -13.01 7.91
CA ILE A 212 14.19 -13.93 7.08
C ILE A 212 12.83 -13.29 6.80
N TRP A 213 12.51 -13.17 5.51
CA TRP A 213 11.22 -12.68 5.03
C TRP A 213 10.75 -13.59 3.90
N PRO A 214 9.69 -14.43 4.13
CA PRO A 214 9.33 -15.53 3.25
C PRO A 214 8.51 -15.07 2.04
N HIS A 215 8.96 -14.04 1.33
CA HIS A 215 8.31 -13.52 0.13
C HIS A 215 9.29 -13.44 -1.04
N GLU A 216 8.83 -13.89 -2.21
CA GLU A 216 9.64 -13.88 -3.42
C GLU A 216 9.95 -12.45 -3.94
N SER A 217 9.12 -11.48 -3.57
CA SER A 217 9.20 -10.11 -4.11
C SER A 217 10.39 -9.30 -3.60
N GLY A 218 11.17 -9.77 -2.62
CA GLY A 218 12.25 -8.94 -2.11
C GLY A 218 13.01 -9.48 -0.91
N PHE A 219 13.50 -8.56 -0.10
CA PHE A 219 14.38 -8.82 1.03
C PHE A 219 14.00 -7.95 2.22
N ARG A 220 14.39 -8.39 3.41
CA ARG A 220 14.27 -7.57 4.62
C ARG A 220 15.61 -7.47 5.33
N TYR A 221 15.99 -6.25 5.65
CA TYR A 221 17.22 -5.93 6.34
C TYR A 221 16.97 -5.08 7.56
N VAL A 222 17.94 -5.07 8.46
CA VAL A 222 18.02 -4.11 9.57
C VAL A 222 19.24 -3.24 9.34
N PHE A 223 19.03 -1.95 9.37
CA PHE A 223 20.05 -0.92 9.33
C PHE A 223 20.08 -0.15 10.65
N HIS A 224 21.17 0.50 10.98
CA HIS A 224 21.16 1.48 12.05
C HIS A 224 20.90 2.89 11.51
N ALA A 225 20.30 3.73 12.34
CA ALA A 225 20.09 5.14 12.00
C ALA A 225 21.41 5.90 11.83
N ASN A 226 21.42 6.97 11.02
CA ASN A 226 22.57 7.81 10.83
C ASN A 226 23.00 8.53 12.13
N SER A 227 22.02 8.88 12.97
CA SER A 227 22.24 9.63 14.21
C SER A 227 22.61 8.75 15.41
N ASP A 228 22.28 7.45 15.37
CA ASP A 228 22.49 6.53 16.50
C ASP A 228 22.60 5.08 16.00
N THR A 229 23.76 4.46 16.19
CA THR A 229 24.02 3.08 15.80
C THR A 229 23.22 2.04 16.60
N ASN A 230 22.63 2.42 17.74
CA ASN A 230 21.76 1.56 18.53
C ASN A 230 20.31 1.61 18.07
N CYS A 231 19.91 2.66 17.35
CA CYS A 231 18.60 2.75 16.75
C CYS A 231 18.51 1.90 15.48
N GLU A 232 17.62 0.91 15.48
CA GLU A 232 17.44 -0.02 14.37
C GLU A 232 16.23 0.37 13.52
N LEU A 233 16.44 0.31 12.21
CA LEU A 233 15.38 0.49 11.21
C LEU A 233 15.22 -0.81 10.41
N ILE A 234 13.99 -1.26 10.27
CA ILE A 234 13.64 -2.35 9.36
C ILE A 234 13.44 -1.74 7.97
N VAL A 235 14.21 -2.19 7.02
CA VAL A 235 14.10 -1.82 5.61
C VAL A 235 13.67 -3.04 4.81
N THR A 236 12.45 -3.07 4.32
CA THR A 236 12.02 -4.09 3.37
C THR A 236 12.23 -3.56 1.95
N VAL A 237 12.92 -4.31 1.12
CA VAL A 237 13.15 -3.97 -0.28
C VAL A 237 12.26 -4.85 -1.13
N LEU A 238 11.39 -4.25 -1.92
CA LEU A 238 10.53 -4.93 -2.89
C LEU A 238 11.06 -4.67 -4.29
N VAL A 239 11.30 -5.75 -5.04
CA VAL A 239 11.80 -5.68 -6.42
C VAL A 239 10.67 -6.05 -7.35
N PHE A 240 10.30 -5.14 -8.23
CA PHE A 240 9.18 -5.28 -9.14
C PHE A 240 9.61 -5.23 -10.60
N HIS A 241 9.05 -6.12 -11.41
CA HIS A 241 9.22 -6.06 -12.84
C HIS A 241 8.18 -5.11 -13.44
N VAL A 242 8.64 -3.99 -14.02
CA VAL A 242 7.79 -3.07 -14.80
C VAL A 242 8.14 -3.27 -16.26
N PRO A 243 7.24 -3.83 -17.08
CA PRO A 243 7.53 -4.11 -18.49
C PRO A 243 7.95 -2.87 -19.28
N LYS A 244 8.74 -3.09 -20.35
CA LYS A 244 9.10 -2.06 -21.35
C LYS A 244 8.00 -1.91 -22.38
#